data_2a7e8af3aaa396b52cca762790541ccb
#
_entry.id   2a7e8af3aaa396b52cca762790541ccb
#
_cell.length_a   1.000
_cell.length_b   1.000
_cell.length_c   1.000
_cell.angle_alpha   90.00
_cell.angle_beta   90.00
_cell.angle_gamma   90.00
#
_symmetry.space_group_name_H-M   'P 1'
#
loop_
_entity.id
_entity.type
_entity.pdbx_description
1 polymer ?
#
loop_
_entity_poly.entity_id
_entity_poly.type
_entity_poly.pdbx_seq_one_letter_code
_entity_poly.pdbx_strand_id
1 'polypeptide(L)'
;MKVLFAMASVATLFLVPLHSAQAQEWNSAGLPDSVLNAPRTNAAPAPKRDIGGIWDAGGAGIAGPGHESAPWTDWAKQKAANYKPGNGPRAVYEADINDPLSTVCDPSGFPRLVMYETRPFQIVQTPNQVLILYMFEKRWRVIWTDGRTLPKDPDPRWYGYSVGHWEDDYTFVVNTIGSDERSWLDNAGNPHSADLKVEERYHRVNHDVMEMTVTIDDAKAYTRPWTPRNRMRLTLAPAGFDMMEMICSPTEVMDFRRNINDRTVNK
;
A
#
# COMPACT_ATOMS: atom_id res chain seq x y z
N MET A 1 27.18 -82.40 16.08
CA MET A 1 25.96 -81.60 16.16
C MET A 1 26.38 -80.14 16.19
N LYS A 2 26.34 -79.40 15.03
CA LYS A 2 26.74 -77.99 14.92
C LYS A 2 25.46 -77.20 14.81
N VAL A 3 25.18 -76.30 15.77
CA VAL A 3 24.06 -75.37 15.80
C VAL A 3 24.53 -74.10 15.15
N LEU A 4 23.95 -73.75 14.01
CA LEU A 4 24.09 -72.44 13.36
C LEU A 4 23.10 -71.47 13.99
N PHE A 5 23.60 -70.38 14.58
CA PHE A 5 22.80 -69.22 14.95
C PHE A 5 22.75 -68.27 13.75
N ALA A 6 21.54 -68.05 13.21
CA ALA A 6 21.29 -67.01 12.22
C ALA A 6 20.94 -65.70 12.95
N MET A 7 21.80 -64.70 12.82
CA MET A 7 21.50 -63.36 13.27
C MET A 7 20.67 -62.62 12.19
N ALA A 8 19.43 -62.35 12.51
CA ALA A 8 18.58 -61.47 11.68
C ALA A 8 18.85 -59.99 12.03
N SER A 9 19.47 -59.26 11.12
CA SER A 9 19.65 -57.80 11.24
C SER A 9 18.37 -57.11 10.84
N VAL A 10 17.69 -56.48 11.78
CA VAL A 10 16.56 -55.59 11.52
C VAL A 10 17.11 -54.20 11.16
N ALA A 11 17.03 -53.83 9.86
CA ALA A 11 17.35 -52.52 9.39
C ALA A 11 16.13 -51.57 9.66
N THR A 12 16.24 -50.72 10.66
CA THR A 12 15.25 -49.68 10.94
C THR A 12 15.47 -48.55 9.95
N LEU A 13 14.62 -48.45 8.93
CA LEU A 13 14.56 -47.26 8.04
C LEU A 13 13.99 -46.09 8.84
N PHE A 14 14.82 -45.14 9.18
CA PHE A 14 14.38 -43.83 9.64
C PHE A 14 13.86 -43.06 8.43
N LEU A 15 12.52 -42.96 8.28
CA LEU A 15 11.88 -42.00 7.40
C LEU A 15 12.10 -40.58 7.98
N VAL A 16 13.16 -39.91 7.51
CA VAL A 16 13.31 -38.48 7.72
C VAL A 16 12.22 -37.81 6.89
N PRO A 17 11.30 -37.02 7.51
CA PRO A 17 10.35 -36.29 6.73
C PRO A 17 11.12 -35.29 5.85
N LEU A 18 11.03 -35.47 4.54
CA LEU A 18 11.48 -34.50 3.57
C LEU A 18 10.60 -33.26 3.76
N HIS A 19 11.04 -32.34 4.62
CA HIS A 19 10.52 -30.96 4.57
C HIS A 19 10.93 -30.45 3.20
N SER A 20 9.95 -30.29 2.31
CA SER A 20 10.15 -29.53 1.09
C SER A 20 10.62 -28.15 1.54
N ALA A 21 11.90 -27.86 1.37
CA ALA A 21 12.41 -26.51 1.49
C ALA A 21 11.64 -25.70 0.42
N GLN A 22 10.61 -24.98 0.83
CA GLN A 22 10.01 -24.00 -0.03
C GLN A 22 11.15 -23.03 -0.38
N ALA A 23 11.45 -22.93 -1.66
CA ALA A 23 12.44 -21.99 -2.14
C ALA A 23 12.01 -20.62 -1.60
N GLN A 24 12.89 -19.98 -0.83
CA GLN A 24 12.64 -18.63 -0.32
C GLN A 24 12.57 -17.71 -1.53
N GLU A 25 11.40 -17.14 -1.75
CA GLU A 25 11.17 -16.24 -2.87
C GLU A 25 11.71 -14.86 -2.51
N TRP A 26 12.68 -14.39 -3.27
CA TRP A 26 13.23 -13.05 -3.12
C TRP A 26 12.55 -12.07 -4.08
N ASN A 27 12.45 -10.79 -3.67
CA ASN A 27 12.00 -9.70 -4.52
C ASN A 27 10.58 -9.87 -5.08
N SER A 28 9.62 -10.23 -4.20
CA SER A 28 8.24 -10.49 -4.58
C SER A 28 7.44 -9.21 -4.81
N ALA A 29 6.80 -9.11 -5.98
CA ALA A 29 5.97 -7.95 -6.36
C ALA A 29 4.62 -7.90 -5.63
N GLY A 30 4.16 -9.02 -5.08
CA GLY A 30 2.89 -9.16 -4.35
C GLY A 30 2.52 -10.62 -4.13
N LEU A 31 1.42 -10.84 -3.44
CA LEU A 31 0.88 -12.17 -3.22
C LEU A 31 0.17 -12.66 -4.49
N PRO A 32 0.26 -13.95 -4.83
CA PRO A 32 -0.48 -14.50 -5.95
C PRO A 32 -2.00 -14.46 -5.71
N ASP A 33 -2.77 -14.33 -6.77
CA ASP A 33 -4.24 -14.23 -6.71
C ASP A 33 -4.88 -15.39 -5.95
N SER A 34 -4.32 -16.58 -6.03
CA SER A 34 -4.77 -17.73 -5.27
C SER A 34 -4.68 -17.55 -3.75
N VAL A 35 -3.72 -16.75 -3.28
CA VAL A 35 -3.57 -16.40 -1.86
C VAL A 35 -4.45 -15.23 -1.49
N LEU A 36 -4.49 -14.18 -2.32
CA LEU A 36 -5.30 -12.97 -2.10
C LEU A 36 -6.80 -13.28 -2.02
N ASN A 37 -7.27 -14.15 -2.93
CA ASN A 37 -8.69 -14.49 -3.06
C ASN A 37 -9.09 -15.74 -2.25
N ALA A 38 -8.16 -16.38 -1.54
CA ALA A 38 -8.46 -17.55 -0.74
C ALA A 38 -9.48 -17.22 0.37
N PRO A 39 -10.50 -18.08 0.56
CA PRO A 39 -11.38 -17.98 1.73
C PRO A 39 -10.58 -18.13 3.02
N ARG A 40 -10.79 -17.24 3.98
CA ARG A 40 -10.13 -17.26 5.31
C ARG A 40 -11.10 -17.64 6.42
N THR A 41 -12.00 -18.57 6.14
CA THR A 41 -13.04 -19.00 7.07
C THR A 41 -12.52 -19.67 8.34
N ASN A 42 -11.33 -20.27 8.26
CA ASN A 42 -10.67 -20.95 9.38
C ASN A 42 -9.44 -20.18 9.91
N ALA A 43 -9.33 -18.88 9.60
CA ALA A 43 -8.25 -18.06 10.14
C ALA A 43 -8.38 -17.95 11.68
N ALA A 44 -7.24 -17.89 12.37
CA ALA A 44 -7.22 -17.62 13.80
C ALA A 44 -7.88 -16.26 14.13
N PRO A 45 -8.39 -16.08 15.35
CA PRO A 45 -8.95 -14.79 15.77
C PRO A 45 -7.97 -13.64 15.59
N ALA A 46 -8.48 -12.44 15.38
CA ALA A 46 -7.66 -11.23 15.32
C ALA A 46 -6.88 -11.03 16.63
N PRO A 47 -5.59 -10.75 16.57
CA PRO A 47 -4.85 -10.32 17.75
C PRO A 47 -5.32 -8.92 18.17
N LYS A 48 -5.41 -8.69 19.49
CA LYS A 48 -5.83 -7.39 20.03
C LYS A 48 -4.74 -6.35 19.87
N ARG A 49 -5.12 -5.17 19.41
CA ARG A 49 -4.22 -4.00 19.24
C ARG A 49 -2.93 -4.32 18.50
N ASP A 50 -3.07 -5.15 17.47
CA ASP A 50 -1.95 -5.57 16.63
C ASP A 50 -2.37 -5.53 15.15
N ILE A 51 -1.77 -4.59 14.41
CA ILE A 51 -1.85 -4.47 12.95
C ILE A 51 -0.53 -4.80 12.27
N GLY A 52 0.47 -5.30 13.04
CA GLY A 52 1.79 -5.62 12.54
C GLY A 52 1.78 -6.70 11.46
N GLY A 53 2.78 -6.66 10.59
CA GLY A 53 2.94 -7.63 9.51
C GLY A 53 3.13 -6.98 8.15
N ILE A 54 3.30 -7.82 7.12
CA ILE A 54 3.33 -7.38 5.73
C ILE A 54 1.94 -7.64 5.14
N TRP A 55 1.35 -6.61 4.57
CA TRP A 55 -0.02 -6.61 4.07
C TRP A 55 -0.06 -6.33 2.58
N ASP A 56 -0.90 -7.05 1.86
CA ASP A 56 -1.09 -6.88 0.42
C ASP A 56 -2.58 -6.73 0.08
N ALA A 57 -2.89 -5.75 -0.74
CA ALA A 57 -4.23 -5.49 -1.29
C ALA A 57 -4.42 -6.08 -2.70
N GLY A 58 -3.41 -6.78 -3.25
CA GLY A 58 -3.48 -7.35 -4.59
C GLY A 58 -3.43 -6.31 -5.71
N GLY A 59 -2.77 -5.18 -5.50
CA GLY A 59 -2.72 -4.12 -6.50
C GLY A 59 -4.09 -3.51 -6.78
N ALA A 60 -5.01 -3.55 -5.80
CA ALA A 60 -6.36 -3.00 -5.93
C ALA A 60 -6.31 -1.56 -6.46
N GLY A 61 -6.62 -1.38 -7.72
CA GLY A 61 -6.70 -0.08 -8.38
C GLY A 61 -7.78 0.81 -7.78
N ILE A 62 -7.84 2.06 -8.21
CA ILE A 62 -8.82 3.05 -7.74
C ILE A 62 -10.27 2.60 -7.97
N ALA A 63 -10.51 1.72 -8.95
CA ALA A 63 -11.83 1.29 -9.41
C ALA A 63 -12.37 0.00 -8.75
N GLY A 64 -11.93 -0.34 -7.54
CA GLY A 64 -12.47 -1.49 -6.80
C GLY A 64 -13.95 -1.31 -6.42
N PRO A 65 -14.67 -2.41 -6.07
CA PRO A 65 -16.04 -2.32 -5.58
C PRO A 65 -16.15 -1.35 -4.40
N GLY A 66 -17.16 -0.46 -4.42
CA GLY A 66 -17.34 0.56 -3.37
C GLY A 66 -16.54 1.84 -3.58
N HIS A 67 -15.90 2.01 -4.73
CA HIS A 67 -15.24 3.26 -5.08
C HIS A 67 -16.25 4.39 -5.30
N GLU A 68 -16.08 5.45 -4.54
CA GLU A 68 -16.86 6.68 -4.69
C GLU A 68 -16.12 7.65 -5.61
N SER A 69 -16.84 8.24 -6.56
CA SER A 69 -16.27 9.29 -7.43
C SER A 69 -16.01 10.57 -6.62
N ALA A 70 -14.86 11.18 -6.85
CA ALA A 70 -14.46 12.41 -6.19
C ALA A 70 -15.46 13.56 -6.45
N PRO A 71 -16.10 14.15 -5.43
CA PRO A 71 -17.10 15.22 -5.56
C PRO A 71 -16.43 16.58 -5.71
N TRP A 72 -15.83 16.87 -6.86
CA TRP A 72 -15.01 18.05 -7.11
C TRP A 72 -15.76 19.36 -6.98
N THR A 73 -15.12 20.35 -6.34
CA THR A 73 -15.47 21.76 -6.43
C THR A 73 -15.01 22.36 -7.76
N ASP A 74 -15.40 23.59 -8.05
CA ASP A 74 -14.90 24.30 -9.25
C ASP A 74 -13.40 24.63 -9.13
N TRP A 75 -12.89 24.84 -7.91
CA TRP A 75 -11.45 24.99 -7.67
C TRP A 75 -10.69 23.71 -8.08
N ALA A 76 -11.18 22.54 -7.66
CA ALA A 76 -10.55 21.26 -8.03
C ALA A 76 -10.56 21.05 -9.55
N LYS A 77 -11.67 21.37 -10.24
CA LYS A 77 -11.76 21.31 -11.70
C LYS A 77 -10.72 22.21 -12.37
N GLN A 78 -10.56 23.44 -11.88
CA GLN A 78 -9.58 24.40 -12.40
C GLN A 78 -8.15 23.93 -12.14
N LYS A 79 -7.83 23.50 -10.92
CA LYS A 79 -6.49 22.97 -10.57
C LYS A 79 -6.12 21.77 -11.44
N ALA A 80 -7.05 20.86 -11.63
CA ALA A 80 -6.83 19.64 -12.41
C ALA A 80 -6.95 19.83 -13.93
N ALA A 81 -7.33 21.01 -14.43
CA ALA A 81 -7.57 21.25 -15.87
C ALA A 81 -6.35 20.88 -16.74
N ASN A 82 -5.15 21.12 -16.23
CA ASN A 82 -3.88 20.83 -16.93
C ASN A 82 -3.26 19.48 -16.53
N TYR A 83 -3.90 18.71 -15.65
CA TYR A 83 -3.40 17.38 -15.28
C TYR A 83 -3.68 16.38 -16.40
N LYS A 84 -2.66 15.65 -16.80
CA LYS A 84 -2.69 14.60 -17.81
C LYS A 84 -2.32 13.27 -17.15
N PRO A 85 -3.28 12.62 -16.48
CA PRO A 85 -3.01 11.37 -15.76
C PRO A 85 -2.83 10.19 -16.71
N GLY A 86 -2.10 9.16 -16.26
CA GLY A 86 -1.98 7.90 -16.96
C GLY A 86 -3.15 6.93 -16.69
N ASN A 87 -4.05 7.26 -15.75
CA ASN A 87 -5.15 6.39 -15.33
C ASN A 87 -6.45 7.18 -15.12
N GLY A 88 -7.55 6.42 -15.00
CA GLY A 88 -8.88 6.97 -14.77
C GLY A 88 -9.53 7.55 -16.02
N PRO A 89 -10.68 8.23 -15.85
CA PRO A 89 -11.52 8.67 -16.98
C PRO A 89 -10.89 9.80 -17.83
N ARG A 90 -9.82 10.43 -17.33
CA ARG A 90 -9.06 11.47 -18.02
C ARG A 90 -7.70 11.02 -18.50
N ALA A 91 -7.46 9.71 -18.53
CA ALA A 91 -6.18 9.15 -18.93
C ALA A 91 -5.80 9.60 -20.36
N VAL A 92 -4.53 9.95 -20.51
CA VAL A 92 -3.93 10.32 -21.79
C VAL A 92 -2.92 9.24 -22.25
N TYR A 93 -2.43 9.36 -23.49
CA TYR A 93 -1.34 8.51 -23.94
C TYR A 93 -0.08 8.75 -23.09
N GLU A 94 0.73 7.70 -22.94
CA GLU A 94 1.88 7.70 -22.03
C GLU A 94 2.88 8.85 -22.30
N ALA A 95 3.10 9.17 -23.58
CA ALA A 95 3.95 10.29 -23.98
C ALA A 95 3.44 11.66 -23.51
N ASP A 96 2.15 11.78 -23.29
CA ASP A 96 1.49 13.03 -22.90
C ASP A 96 1.31 13.18 -21.39
N ILE A 97 1.58 12.13 -20.60
CA ILE A 97 1.45 12.15 -19.14
C ILE A 97 2.35 13.23 -18.56
N ASN A 98 1.80 14.05 -17.64
CA ASN A 98 2.56 15.08 -16.92
C ASN A 98 2.53 14.91 -15.39
N ASP A 99 2.20 13.73 -14.94
CA ASP A 99 2.26 13.36 -13.52
C ASP A 99 3.70 13.48 -13.00
N PRO A 100 3.98 14.32 -11.98
CA PRO A 100 5.34 14.54 -11.48
C PRO A 100 6.02 13.25 -10.98
N LEU A 101 5.25 12.33 -10.37
CA LEU A 101 5.79 11.03 -9.95
C LEU A 101 6.36 10.25 -11.14
N SER A 102 5.62 10.12 -12.23
CA SER A 102 6.01 9.31 -13.39
C SER A 102 6.93 10.04 -14.36
N THR A 103 7.04 11.37 -14.27
CA THR A 103 7.85 12.17 -15.22
C THR A 103 9.20 12.59 -14.68
N VAL A 104 9.31 12.84 -13.38
CA VAL A 104 10.55 13.34 -12.74
C VAL A 104 10.87 12.64 -11.41
N CYS A 105 10.12 11.58 -11.06
CA CYS A 105 10.27 10.86 -9.80
C CYS A 105 10.05 11.74 -8.55
N ASP A 106 9.16 12.73 -8.62
CA ASP A 106 8.72 13.40 -7.41
C ASP A 106 8.08 12.37 -6.47
N PRO A 107 8.24 12.52 -5.15
CA PRO A 107 7.60 11.61 -4.21
C PRO A 107 6.10 11.49 -4.45
N SER A 108 5.55 10.28 -4.38
CA SER A 108 4.10 10.06 -4.54
C SER A 108 3.27 10.89 -3.57
N GLY A 109 3.82 11.14 -2.40
CA GLY A 109 3.12 11.87 -1.35
C GLY A 109 2.02 11.03 -0.67
N PHE A 110 1.38 11.65 0.31
CA PHE A 110 0.26 11.03 1.01
C PHE A 110 -1.01 11.87 0.78
N PRO A 111 -2.14 11.24 0.43
CA PRO A 111 -2.49 9.82 0.60
C PRO A 111 -2.22 8.91 -0.62
N ARG A 112 -1.53 9.36 -1.67
CA ARG A 112 -1.37 8.60 -2.91
C ARG A 112 -0.80 7.18 -2.69
N LEU A 113 0.09 6.98 -1.70
CA LEU A 113 0.63 5.65 -1.34
C LEU A 113 -0.45 4.61 -1.01
N VAL A 114 -1.62 5.04 -0.52
CA VAL A 114 -2.75 4.17 -0.17
C VAL A 114 -3.93 4.31 -1.14
N MET A 115 -3.84 5.27 -2.06
CA MET A 115 -4.88 5.56 -3.05
C MET A 115 -4.61 4.95 -4.42
N TYR A 116 -3.33 4.77 -4.76
CA TYR A 116 -2.90 4.21 -6.03
C TYR A 116 -2.15 2.91 -5.83
N GLU A 117 -2.48 1.90 -6.63
CA GLU A 117 -1.82 0.60 -6.64
C GLU A 117 -1.27 0.21 -5.28
N THR A 118 -2.17 -0.03 -4.31
CA THR A 118 -1.76 -0.38 -2.95
C THR A 118 -0.93 -1.66 -3.01
N ARG A 119 0.37 -1.48 -3.15
CA ARG A 119 1.37 -2.54 -3.18
C ARG A 119 1.60 -3.06 -1.76
N PRO A 120 2.26 -4.21 -1.61
CA PRO A 120 2.64 -4.69 -0.29
C PRO A 120 3.30 -3.62 0.56
N PHE A 121 2.95 -3.56 1.82
CA PHE A 121 3.57 -2.68 2.81
C PHE A 121 3.70 -3.39 4.15
N GLN A 122 4.75 -3.05 4.89
CA GLN A 122 4.99 -3.60 6.22
C GLN A 122 4.57 -2.60 7.28
N ILE A 123 3.81 -3.04 8.26
CA ILE A 123 3.51 -2.28 9.48
C ILE A 123 4.38 -2.81 10.62
N VAL A 124 5.10 -1.91 11.28
CA VAL A 124 5.91 -2.18 12.48
C VAL A 124 5.39 -1.31 13.60
N GLN A 125 4.96 -1.95 14.70
CA GLN A 125 4.49 -1.24 15.90
C GLN A 125 5.61 -1.16 16.93
N THR A 126 5.74 0.03 17.50
CA THR A 126 6.60 0.30 18.66
C THR A 126 5.75 0.92 19.78
N PRO A 127 6.27 1.10 20.99
CA PRO A 127 5.48 1.71 22.08
C PRO A 127 4.91 3.10 21.77
N ASN A 128 5.60 3.90 20.95
CA ASN A 128 5.24 5.31 20.72
C ASN A 128 4.97 5.65 19.25
N GLN A 129 5.11 4.68 18.34
CA GLN A 129 5.01 4.91 16.91
C GLN A 129 4.53 3.64 16.20
N VAL A 130 3.82 3.86 15.12
CA VAL A 130 3.60 2.86 14.06
C VAL A 130 4.37 3.33 12.83
N LEU A 131 5.21 2.45 12.28
CA LEU A 131 5.94 2.69 11.05
C LEU A 131 5.27 1.90 9.92
N ILE A 132 4.98 2.56 8.81
CA ILE A 132 4.54 1.87 7.60
C ILE A 132 5.64 2.01 6.55
N LEU A 133 6.20 0.85 6.15
CA LEU A 133 7.26 0.73 5.15
C LEU A 133 6.61 0.26 3.85
N TYR A 134 6.58 1.12 2.86
CA TYR A 134 5.95 0.84 1.58
C TYR A 134 6.94 0.20 0.61
N MET A 135 6.49 -0.82 -0.11
CA MET A 135 7.23 -1.40 -1.23
C MET A 135 7.45 -0.34 -2.32
N PHE A 136 6.39 0.41 -2.65
CA PHE A 136 6.44 1.47 -3.64
C PHE A 136 7.36 2.60 -3.20
N GLU A 137 8.34 2.95 -4.00
CA GLU A 137 9.40 3.94 -3.76
C GLU A 137 10.29 3.68 -2.53
N LYS A 138 10.19 2.53 -1.85
CA LYS A 138 10.93 2.22 -0.60
C LYS A 138 10.82 3.35 0.43
N ARG A 139 9.65 3.94 0.58
CA ARG A 139 9.37 5.01 1.54
C ARG A 139 8.82 4.46 2.84
N TRP A 140 8.92 5.26 3.88
CA TRP A 140 8.28 4.97 5.15
C TRP A 140 7.53 6.18 5.66
N ARG A 141 6.52 5.92 6.47
CA ARG A 141 5.73 6.92 7.17
C ARG A 141 5.72 6.62 8.66
N VAL A 142 5.86 7.66 9.48
CA VAL A 142 5.77 7.59 10.94
C VAL A 142 4.40 8.07 11.37
N ILE A 143 3.70 7.26 12.14
CA ILE A 143 2.45 7.59 12.80
C ILE A 143 2.73 7.62 14.29
N TRP A 144 2.54 8.76 14.93
CA TRP A 144 2.79 8.92 16.36
C TRP A 144 1.62 8.38 17.18
N THR A 145 1.92 7.59 18.21
CA THR A 145 0.93 6.97 19.12
C THR A 145 1.16 7.31 20.57
N ASP A 146 1.97 8.33 20.85
CA ASP A 146 2.36 8.79 22.19
C ASP A 146 1.38 9.82 22.80
N GLY A 147 0.22 10.02 22.16
CA GLY A 147 -0.82 10.93 22.64
C GLY A 147 -0.64 12.39 22.20
N ARG A 148 0.38 12.69 21.37
CA ARG A 148 0.52 14.04 20.82
C ARG A 148 -0.62 14.39 19.89
N THR A 149 -0.90 15.68 19.73
CA THR A 149 -1.86 16.20 18.76
C THR A 149 -1.18 16.58 17.45
N LEU A 150 -1.96 16.65 16.37
CA LEU A 150 -1.50 17.21 15.11
C LEU A 150 -1.12 18.69 15.26
N PRO A 151 -0.11 19.18 14.51
CA PRO A 151 0.28 20.59 14.53
C PRO A 151 -0.88 21.47 14.00
N LYS A 152 -1.01 22.70 14.52
CA LYS A 152 -2.09 23.61 14.11
C LYS A 152 -1.83 24.27 12.75
N ASP A 153 -0.57 24.55 12.45
CA ASP A 153 -0.11 25.21 11.23
C ASP A 153 1.15 24.48 10.73
N PRO A 154 0.99 23.33 10.07
CA PRO A 154 2.12 22.52 9.65
C PRO A 154 2.79 23.06 8.39
N ASP A 155 4.11 23.13 8.38
CA ASP A 155 4.85 23.24 7.13
C ASP A 155 4.55 22.03 6.24
N PRO A 156 4.29 22.20 4.94
CA PRO A 156 3.97 21.11 4.03
C PRO A 156 5.05 20.02 3.99
N ARG A 157 4.65 18.75 4.03
CA ARG A 157 5.50 17.57 3.85
C ARG A 157 4.89 16.63 2.83
N TRP A 158 5.72 15.94 2.06
CA TRP A 158 5.24 14.94 1.11
C TRP A 158 4.31 13.89 1.74
N TYR A 159 4.58 13.47 2.97
CA TYR A 159 3.78 12.45 3.67
C TYR A 159 3.01 13.01 4.87
N GLY A 160 2.95 14.32 5.02
CA GLY A 160 2.20 15.01 6.07
C GLY A 160 2.68 14.69 7.49
N TYR A 161 1.78 14.92 8.43
CA TYR A 161 1.94 14.66 9.86
C TYR A 161 0.83 13.72 10.30
N SER A 162 1.18 12.59 10.91
CA SER A 162 0.23 11.55 11.26
C SER A 162 0.25 11.26 12.75
N VAL A 163 -0.93 11.17 13.35
CA VAL A 163 -1.16 10.64 14.71
C VAL A 163 -2.15 9.50 14.64
N GLY A 164 -1.96 8.50 15.48
CA GLY A 164 -2.81 7.31 15.51
C GLY A 164 -3.21 6.92 16.92
N HIS A 165 -4.35 6.26 17.04
CA HIS A 165 -4.84 5.71 18.29
C HIS A 165 -5.69 4.47 18.04
N TRP A 166 -5.82 3.63 19.06
CA TRP A 166 -6.75 2.52 19.06
C TRP A 166 -8.13 3.00 19.49
N GLU A 167 -9.13 2.87 18.60
CA GLU A 167 -10.53 3.13 18.90
C GLU A 167 -11.13 2.00 19.73
N ASP A 168 -10.74 0.78 19.41
CA ASP A 168 -11.10 -0.46 20.13
C ASP A 168 -9.94 -1.47 20.06
N ASP A 169 -10.16 -2.74 20.44
CA ASP A 169 -9.14 -3.78 20.42
C ASP A 169 -8.71 -4.19 19.00
N TYR A 170 -9.46 -3.83 17.95
CA TYR A 170 -9.24 -4.31 16.59
C TYR A 170 -9.20 -3.21 15.54
N THR A 171 -9.47 -1.96 15.91
CA THR A 171 -9.53 -0.82 14.99
C THR A 171 -8.51 0.24 15.38
N PHE A 172 -7.53 0.44 14.52
CA PHE A 172 -6.54 1.51 14.63
C PHE A 172 -6.90 2.65 13.68
N VAL A 173 -6.99 3.86 14.21
CA VAL A 173 -7.38 5.06 13.46
C VAL A 173 -6.18 6.00 13.34
N VAL A 174 -5.95 6.53 12.15
CA VAL A 174 -4.87 7.47 11.83
C VAL A 174 -5.46 8.74 11.23
N ASN A 175 -5.06 9.89 11.76
CA ASN A 175 -5.38 11.18 11.20
C ASN A 175 -4.12 11.86 10.67
N THR A 176 -4.19 12.37 9.43
CA THR A 176 -3.06 13.01 8.74
C THR A 176 -3.46 14.35 8.17
N ILE A 177 -2.59 15.35 8.33
CA ILE A 177 -2.70 16.69 7.74
C ILE A 177 -1.35 17.17 7.20
N GLY A 178 -1.33 18.32 6.52
CA GLY A 178 -0.10 18.98 6.07
C GLY A 178 0.61 18.24 4.94
N SER A 179 -0.14 17.54 4.08
CA SER A 179 0.38 16.97 2.85
C SER A 179 0.71 18.07 1.84
N ASP A 180 1.84 17.92 1.13
CA ASP A 180 2.29 18.88 0.12
C ASP A 180 1.37 18.84 -1.11
N GLU A 181 0.73 19.96 -1.44
CA GLU A 181 -0.24 20.06 -2.54
C GLU A 181 0.37 19.94 -3.96
N ARG A 182 1.68 19.78 -4.08
CA ARG A 182 2.35 19.42 -5.34
C ARG A 182 2.11 17.95 -5.71
N SER A 183 1.87 17.08 -4.72
CA SER A 183 1.48 15.71 -4.99
C SER A 183 0.04 15.64 -5.53
N TRP A 184 -0.24 14.65 -6.37
CA TRP A 184 -1.62 14.33 -6.71
C TRP A 184 -2.21 13.42 -5.64
N LEU A 185 -3.51 13.51 -5.42
CA LEU A 185 -4.19 12.64 -4.46
C LEU A 185 -4.06 11.16 -4.87
N ASP A 186 -4.09 10.90 -6.18
CA ASP A 186 -4.02 9.59 -6.81
C ASP A 186 -3.46 9.70 -8.24
N ASN A 187 -3.40 8.59 -8.97
CA ASN A 187 -2.92 8.59 -10.35
C ASN A 187 -4.00 8.85 -11.41
N ALA A 188 -5.25 9.08 -11.01
CA ALA A 188 -6.31 9.60 -11.88
C ALA A 188 -6.30 11.14 -11.95
N GLY A 189 -5.37 11.78 -11.24
CA GLY A 189 -5.19 13.22 -11.23
C GLY A 189 -6.26 13.94 -10.41
N ASN A 190 -6.74 13.33 -9.32
CA ASN A 190 -7.52 14.05 -8.33
C ASN A 190 -6.61 15.04 -7.59
N PRO A 191 -6.93 16.33 -7.52
CA PRO A 191 -6.14 17.32 -6.82
C PRO A 191 -6.47 17.32 -5.32
N HIS A 192 -5.59 17.90 -4.52
CA HIS A 192 -5.90 18.31 -3.17
C HIS A 192 -5.31 19.68 -2.86
N SER A 193 -5.76 20.30 -1.77
CA SER A 193 -5.22 21.55 -1.25
C SER A 193 -4.36 21.33 -0.01
N ALA A 194 -3.79 22.41 0.51
CA ALA A 194 -3.07 22.38 1.79
C ALA A 194 -3.99 22.07 2.99
N ASP A 195 -5.32 22.25 2.84
CA ASP A 195 -6.31 21.98 3.90
C ASP A 195 -6.71 20.51 3.99
N LEU A 196 -6.09 19.65 3.17
CA LEU A 196 -6.37 18.22 3.14
C LEU A 196 -6.24 17.57 4.53
N LYS A 197 -7.29 16.84 4.91
CA LYS A 197 -7.32 15.94 6.06
C LYS A 197 -7.62 14.54 5.57
N VAL A 198 -6.89 13.57 6.08
CA VAL A 198 -7.09 12.16 5.73
C VAL A 198 -7.28 11.38 7.01
N GLU A 199 -8.35 10.59 7.07
CA GLU A 199 -8.54 9.56 8.09
C GLU A 199 -8.36 8.20 7.45
N GLU A 200 -7.54 7.36 8.09
CA GLU A 200 -7.40 5.95 7.76
C GLU A 200 -7.88 5.11 8.93
N ARG A 201 -8.61 4.05 8.63
CA ARG A 201 -9.10 3.08 9.61
C ARG A 201 -8.62 1.70 9.21
N TYR A 202 -7.82 1.08 10.05
CA TYR A 202 -7.32 -0.28 9.89
C TYR A 202 -8.07 -1.19 10.84
N HIS A 203 -9.00 -1.98 10.33
CA HIS A 203 -9.80 -2.92 11.12
C HIS A 203 -9.32 -4.35 10.92
N ARG A 204 -8.81 -4.97 11.98
CA ARG A 204 -8.35 -6.36 11.96
C ARG A 204 -9.54 -7.32 12.05
N VAL A 205 -9.90 -7.97 10.94
CA VAL A 205 -11.05 -8.89 10.86
C VAL A 205 -10.74 -10.24 11.51
N ASN A 206 -9.53 -10.77 11.23
CA ASN A 206 -9.00 -11.99 11.81
C ASN A 206 -7.47 -11.97 11.72
N HIS A 207 -6.79 -13.08 12.02
CA HIS A 207 -5.33 -13.16 11.94
C HIS A 207 -4.79 -12.78 10.55
N ASP A 208 -5.44 -13.22 9.48
CA ASP A 208 -4.93 -13.12 8.10
C ASP A 208 -5.53 -11.96 7.30
N VAL A 209 -6.54 -11.27 7.83
CA VAL A 209 -7.29 -10.26 7.10
C VAL A 209 -7.45 -8.99 7.91
N MET A 210 -7.15 -7.88 7.28
CA MET A 210 -7.43 -6.53 7.75
C MET A 210 -8.22 -5.79 6.68
N GLU A 211 -9.09 -4.88 7.06
CA GLU A 211 -9.79 -3.96 6.16
C GLU A 211 -9.27 -2.55 6.37
N MET A 212 -9.00 -1.84 5.27
CA MET A 212 -8.60 -0.44 5.30
C MET A 212 -9.68 0.45 4.70
N THR A 213 -10.05 1.49 5.43
CA THR A 213 -10.92 2.56 4.94
C THR A 213 -10.15 3.86 4.95
N VAL A 214 -10.23 4.63 3.85
CA VAL A 214 -9.60 5.94 3.72
C VAL A 214 -10.68 6.97 3.42
N THR A 215 -10.77 7.99 4.26
CA THR A 215 -11.68 9.13 4.10
C THR A 215 -10.88 10.40 3.83
N ILE A 216 -11.29 11.13 2.81
CA ILE A 216 -10.71 12.41 2.36
C ILE A 216 -11.65 13.54 2.76
N ASP A 217 -11.13 14.51 3.47
CA ASP A 217 -11.82 15.76 3.82
C ASP A 217 -10.94 16.94 3.40
N ASP A 218 -11.37 17.66 2.36
CA ASP A 218 -10.71 18.85 1.82
C ASP A 218 -11.81 19.76 1.23
N ALA A 219 -12.34 20.66 2.03
CA ALA A 219 -13.47 21.51 1.65
C ALA A 219 -13.17 22.47 0.49
N LYS A 220 -11.88 22.72 0.19
CA LYS A 220 -11.46 23.50 -0.97
C LYS A 220 -11.54 22.68 -2.25
N ALA A 221 -11.16 21.41 -2.19
CA ALA A 221 -11.12 20.52 -3.34
C ALA A 221 -12.43 19.76 -3.56
N TYR A 222 -13.16 19.43 -2.50
CA TYR A 222 -14.34 18.55 -2.56
C TYR A 222 -15.54 19.18 -1.86
N THR A 223 -16.71 18.99 -2.44
CA THR A 223 -17.98 19.57 -1.93
C THR A 223 -18.46 18.90 -0.64
N ARG A 224 -17.91 17.75 -0.29
CA ARG A 224 -18.13 16.99 0.95
C ARG A 224 -16.97 16.01 1.18
N PRO A 225 -16.77 15.53 2.41
CA PRO A 225 -15.90 14.38 2.64
C PRO A 225 -16.37 13.18 1.80
N TRP A 226 -15.41 12.34 1.36
CA TRP A 226 -15.67 11.16 0.55
C TRP A 226 -14.71 10.04 0.89
N THR A 227 -15.10 8.81 0.56
CA THR A 227 -14.39 7.59 0.96
C THR A 227 -13.94 6.80 -0.28
N PRO A 228 -12.79 7.14 -0.86
CA PRO A 228 -12.27 6.45 -2.05
C PRO A 228 -11.88 4.99 -1.79
N ARG A 229 -11.57 4.66 -0.56
CA ARG A 229 -11.28 3.28 -0.13
C ARG A 229 -12.22 2.93 1.02
N ASN A 230 -13.16 2.03 0.78
CA ASN A 230 -14.11 1.59 1.77
C ASN A 230 -13.93 0.10 2.04
N ARG A 231 -13.42 -0.23 3.22
CA ARG A 231 -13.17 -1.61 3.66
C ARG A 231 -12.36 -2.43 2.64
N MET A 232 -11.31 -1.80 2.08
CA MET A 232 -10.41 -2.49 1.17
C MET A 232 -9.72 -3.62 1.92
N ARG A 233 -9.87 -4.85 1.40
CA ARG A 233 -9.27 -6.04 2.00
C ARG A 233 -7.75 -6.01 1.84
N LEU A 234 -7.07 -6.27 2.94
CA LEU A 234 -5.63 -6.51 3.03
C LEU A 234 -5.42 -7.94 3.51
N THR A 235 -4.55 -8.66 2.82
CA THR A 235 -4.20 -10.05 3.17
C THR A 235 -2.81 -10.08 3.78
N LEU A 236 -2.66 -10.77 4.90
CA LEU A 236 -1.37 -10.95 5.57
C LEU A 236 -0.47 -11.83 4.72
N ALA A 237 0.73 -11.35 4.43
CA ALA A 237 1.75 -12.13 3.73
C ALA A 237 2.35 -13.20 4.66
N PRO A 238 2.80 -14.33 4.11
CA PRO A 238 3.45 -15.39 4.90
C PRO A 238 4.77 -14.91 5.51
N ALA A 239 5.20 -15.58 6.58
CA ALA A 239 6.51 -15.32 7.17
C ALA A 239 7.61 -15.50 6.12
N GLY A 240 8.57 -14.57 6.09
CA GLY A 240 9.68 -14.59 5.13
C GLY A 240 9.34 -13.99 3.75
N PHE A 241 8.14 -13.40 3.57
CA PHE A 241 7.84 -12.64 2.35
C PHE A 241 8.80 -11.47 2.22
N ASP A 242 9.51 -11.41 1.09
CA ASP A 242 10.46 -10.35 0.78
C ASP A 242 9.86 -9.39 -0.25
N MET A 243 9.59 -8.16 0.19
CA MET A 243 9.00 -7.14 -0.67
C MET A 243 10.00 -6.66 -1.72
N MET A 244 9.60 -6.70 -2.98
CA MET A 244 10.37 -6.22 -4.13
C MET A 244 10.96 -4.83 -3.88
N GLU A 245 12.15 -4.59 -4.38
CA GLU A 245 12.70 -3.24 -4.48
C GLU A 245 12.03 -2.50 -5.64
N MET A 246 11.31 -1.43 -5.31
CA MET A 246 10.58 -0.61 -6.27
C MET A 246 10.92 0.85 -6.04
N ILE A 247 11.83 1.36 -6.83
CA ILE A 247 12.40 2.72 -6.70
C ILE A 247 12.22 3.44 -8.04
N CYS A 248 11.74 4.67 -8.01
CA CYS A 248 11.76 5.53 -9.18
C CYS A 248 13.19 6.04 -9.43
N SER A 249 13.72 5.79 -10.62
CA SER A 249 15.03 6.27 -11.06
C SER A 249 14.85 7.41 -12.06
N PRO A 250 15.23 8.66 -11.72
CA PRO A 250 15.10 9.78 -12.65
C PRO A 250 15.82 9.56 -13.98
N THR A 251 16.96 8.89 -13.96
CA THR A 251 17.74 8.60 -15.17
C THR A 251 16.98 7.65 -16.10
N GLU A 252 16.41 6.58 -15.55
CA GLU A 252 15.61 5.60 -16.31
C GLU A 252 14.34 6.23 -16.85
N VAL A 253 13.65 7.05 -16.06
CA VAL A 253 12.47 7.78 -16.50
C VAL A 253 12.81 8.73 -17.65
N MET A 254 13.91 9.46 -17.58
CA MET A 254 14.35 10.36 -18.65
C MET A 254 14.67 9.59 -19.93
N ASP A 255 15.35 8.45 -19.85
CA ASP A 255 15.67 7.61 -21.00
C ASP A 255 14.41 6.98 -21.60
N PHE A 256 13.51 6.46 -20.78
CA PHE A 256 12.22 5.94 -21.23
C PHE A 256 11.43 7.03 -21.98
N ARG A 257 11.25 8.20 -21.38
CA ARG A 257 10.51 9.31 -22.00
C ARG A 257 11.15 9.80 -23.30
N ARG A 258 12.47 9.79 -23.41
CA ARG A 258 13.16 10.10 -24.67
C ARG A 258 12.77 9.09 -25.74
N ASN A 259 12.78 7.80 -25.40
CA ASN A 259 12.45 6.74 -26.35
C ASN A 259 10.99 6.73 -26.77
N ILE A 260 10.03 6.94 -25.86
CA ILE A 260 8.59 6.98 -26.21
C ILE A 260 8.21 8.23 -27.01
N ASN A 261 8.96 9.33 -26.83
CA ASN A 261 8.74 10.57 -27.57
C ASN A 261 9.48 10.58 -28.93
N ASP A 262 10.41 9.66 -29.14
CA ASP A 262 11.07 9.52 -30.43
C ASP A 262 10.17 8.77 -31.43
N ARG A 263 9.44 9.55 -32.22
CA ARG A 263 8.53 9.04 -33.25
C ARG A 263 9.23 8.34 -34.40
N THR A 264 10.57 8.34 -34.43
CA THR A 264 11.33 7.68 -35.49
C THR A 264 11.58 6.19 -35.21
N VAL A 265 11.54 5.78 -33.95
CA VAL A 265 11.76 4.38 -33.51
C VAL A 265 10.50 3.52 -33.63
N ASN A 266 9.32 4.13 -33.70
CA ASN A 266 8.01 3.45 -33.74
C ASN A 266 7.36 3.44 -35.14
N LYS A 267 8.15 3.43 -36.20
CA LYS A 267 7.70 3.27 -37.59
C LYS A 267 8.01 1.88 -38.14
#